data_970a0b55e9297024c80ca31d258914d3
#
_entry.id   970a0b55e9297024c80ca31d258914d3
#
_cell.length_a   1.000
_cell.length_b   1.000
_cell.length_c   1.000
_cell.angle_alpha   90.00
_cell.angle_beta   90.00
_cell.angle_gamma   90.00
#
_symmetry.space_group_name_H-M   'P 1'
#
loop_
_entity.id
_entity.type
_entity.pdbx_description
1 polymer ?
#
loop_
_entity_poly.entity_id
_entity_poly.type
_entity_poly.pdbx_seq_one_letter_code
_entity_poly.pdbx_strand_id
1 'polypeptide(L)'
;LMKRNIYILFTIGLFIRILPSHSVNLNTERLSNLKRLIENNIAYDSIAPIDSVIAWGQQLSPILEKENKMELSFSIRQLVVYIYSLRGDIGKAIDEARQMYEKAETMRYDLGIALSSAAIGDAYFCSNMPEEATDSYKEAIRYPASPSENNHYKEMTILKLIQVLILTQRTEEAEKYRKILSESKSIQTHQTLQFLTLATDVSYYIQKNDLRNANNC
;
A
#
# COMPACT_ATOMS: atom_id res chain seq x y z
N LEU A 1 10.91 18.51 1.44
CA LEU A 1 10.22 18.08 2.68
C LEU A 1 8.70 18.19 2.56
N MET A 2 8.15 19.32 2.06
CA MET A 2 6.69 19.53 1.93
C MET A 2 6.01 18.61 0.91
N LYS A 3 6.65 18.31 -0.25
CA LYS A 3 6.13 17.40 -1.27
C LYS A 3 6.01 15.94 -0.76
N ARG A 4 6.95 15.49 0.09
CA ARG A 4 6.97 14.12 0.64
C ARG A 4 5.79 13.84 1.58
N ASN A 5 5.38 14.83 2.37
CA ASN A 5 4.29 14.66 3.34
C ASN A 5 2.90 14.54 2.70
N ILE A 6 2.68 15.17 1.53
CA ILE A 6 1.40 15.08 0.82
C ILE A 6 1.18 13.66 0.27
N TYR A 7 2.22 13.04 -0.30
CA TYR A 7 2.12 11.66 -0.82
C TYR A 7 1.90 10.62 0.29
N ILE A 8 2.50 10.84 1.45
CA ILE A 8 2.34 9.98 2.62
C ILE A 8 0.89 9.96 3.11
N LEU A 9 0.24 11.12 3.18
CA LEU A 9 -1.16 11.24 3.61
C LEU A 9 -2.15 10.51 2.67
N PHE A 10 -1.90 10.54 1.36
CA PHE A 10 -2.76 9.87 0.38
C PHE A 10 -2.71 8.34 0.49
N THR A 11 -1.53 7.77 0.73
CA THR A 11 -1.37 6.32 0.84
C THR A 11 -1.97 5.77 2.13
N ILE A 12 -1.93 6.52 3.23
CA ILE A 12 -2.52 6.13 4.52
C ILE A 12 -4.05 6.03 4.44
N GLY A 13 -4.72 7.06 3.93
CA GLY A 13 -6.17 7.08 3.84
C GLY A 13 -6.77 5.92 3.02
N LEU A 14 -5.97 5.34 2.14
CA LEU A 14 -6.43 4.28 1.25
C LEU A 14 -6.26 2.88 1.83
N PHE A 15 -5.18 2.63 2.58
CA PHE A 15 -4.99 1.34 3.24
C PHE A 15 -6.15 0.98 4.16
N ILE A 16 -6.81 1.98 4.75
CA ILE A 16 -7.90 1.79 5.70
C ILE A 16 -9.19 1.34 5.02
N ARG A 17 -9.43 1.76 3.78
CA ARG A 17 -10.64 1.39 3.03
C ARG A 17 -10.57 0.04 2.33
N ILE A 18 -9.38 -0.54 2.20
CA ILE A 18 -9.14 -1.82 1.51
C ILE A 18 -9.24 -3.02 2.47
N LEU A 19 -9.32 -2.80 3.80
CA LEU A 19 -9.60 -3.89 4.73
C LEU A 19 -10.99 -4.46 4.43
N PRO A 20 -11.10 -5.71 3.96
CA PRO A 20 -12.37 -6.28 3.59
C PRO A 20 -13.36 -6.25 4.74
N SER A 21 -14.58 -5.82 4.48
CA SER A 21 -15.69 -5.71 5.44
C SER A 21 -16.23 -7.06 5.92
N HIS A 22 -15.52 -8.17 5.71
CA HIS A 22 -15.99 -9.50 6.08
C HIS A 22 -15.77 -9.78 7.55
N SER A 23 -16.86 -10.09 8.22
CA SER A 23 -16.94 -10.46 9.62
C SER A 23 -16.03 -11.64 9.95
N VAL A 24 -14.87 -11.33 10.45
CA VAL A 24 -14.04 -12.27 11.17
C VAL A 24 -14.66 -12.46 12.53
N ASN A 25 -14.98 -13.71 12.91
CA ASN A 25 -15.51 -14.05 14.22
C ASN A 25 -14.40 -13.98 15.31
N LEU A 26 -13.47 -13.08 15.14
CA LEU A 26 -12.44 -12.67 16.05
C LEU A 26 -12.95 -11.46 16.78
N ASN A 27 -13.34 -11.66 18.05
CA ASN A 27 -13.59 -10.57 18.96
C ASN A 27 -13.96 -9.29 18.18
N THR A 28 -15.15 -9.28 17.59
CA THR A 28 -15.64 -8.24 16.65
C THR A 28 -15.36 -6.83 17.16
N GLU A 29 -15.29 -6.69 18.47
CA GLU A 29 -14.94 -5.45 19.16
C GLU A 29 -13.47 -5.05 18.93
N ARG A 30 -12.51 -5.99 18.96
CA ARG A 30 -11.09 -5.67 18.71
C ARG A 30 -10.83 -5.31 17.24
N LEU A 31 -11.47 -6.01 16.32
CA LEU A 31 -11.34 -5.72 14.90
C LEU A 31 -12.07 -4.40 14.54
N SER A 32 -13.24 -4.15 15.14
CA SER A 32 -13.95 -2.87 15.03
C SER A 32 -13.14 -1.73 15.63
N ASN A 33 -12.51 -1.96 16.79
CA ASN A 33 -11.62 -0.99 17.42
C ASN A 33 -10.34 -0.78 16.60
N LEU A 34 -9.76 -1.82 15.97
CA LEU A 34 -8.62 -1.68 15.06
C LEU A 34 -8.98 -0.80 13.86
N LYS A 35 -10.12 -1.07 13.21
CA LYS A 35 -10.61 -0.21 12.13
C LYS A 35 -10.79 1.23 12.60
N ARG A 36 -11.46 1.44 13.74
CA ARG A 36 -11.71 2.78 14.28
C ARG A 36 -10.42 3.49 14.70
N LEU A 37 -9.46 2.77 15.29
CA LEU A 37 -8.14 3.33 15.64
C LEU A 37 -7.34 3.67 14.39
N ILE A 38 -7.37 2.82 13.39
CA ILE A 38 -6.75 3.07 12.08
C ILE A 38 -7.39 4.32 11.45
N GLU A 39 -8.71 4.38 11.35
CA GLU A 39 -9.45 5.49 10.74
C GLU A 39 -9.24 6.81 11.49
N ASN A 40 -9.30 6.82 12.82
CA ASN A 40 -9.15 8.03 13.62
C ASN A 40 -7.71 8.52 13.74
N ASN A 41 -6.71 7.63 13.79
CA ASN A 41 -5.31 8.02 13.97
C ASN A 41 -4.61 8.44 12.69
N ILE A 42 -5.13 8.04 11.54
CA ILE A 42 -4.57 8.42 10.25
C ILE A 42 -5.23 9.69 9.70
N ALA A 43 -6.46 9.99 10.09
CA ALA A 43 -7.19 11.18 9.66
C ALA A 43 -6.90 12.43 10.49
N TYR A 44 -6.37 12.30 11.70
CA TYR A 44 -6.12 13.41 12.63
C TYR A 44 -4.79 13.21 13.35
N ASP A 45 -3.97 14.25 13.40
CA ASP A 45 -2.66 14.39 14.08
C ASP A 45 -2.63 14.03 15.58
N SER A 46 -3.59 13.28 16.09
CA SER A 46 -3.58 12.86 17.48
C SER A 46 -2.68 11.65 17.65
N ILE A 47 -1.66 11.85 18.43
CA ILE A 47 -0.57 10.93 18.85
C ILE A 47 -1.09 9.68 19.64
N ALA A 48 -2.34 9.32 19.53
CA ALA A 48 -2.86 8.11 20.13
C ALA A 48 -3.03 7.05 19.04
N PRO A 49 -2.66 6.01 19.22
CA PRO A 49 -1.59 5.10 19.51
C PRO A 49 -1.20 4.25 18.31
N ILE A 50 -0.37 4.80 17.41
CA ILE A 50 0.31 4.04 16.35
C ILE A 50 0.91 2.74 16.93
N ASP A 51 1.43 2.79 18.15
CA ASP A 51 1.93 1.61 18.87
C ASP A 51 0.84 0.56 19.11
N SER A 52 -0.40 0.99 19.32
CA SER A 52 -1.53 0.05 19.45
C SER A 52 -1.84 -0.64 18.12
N VAL A 53 -1.76 0.05 16.99
CA VAL A 53 -1.95 -0.55 15.66
C VAL A 53 -0.91 -1.63 15.40
N ILE A 54 0.35 -1.34 15.70
CA ILE A 54 1.45 -2.31 15.60
C ILE A 54 1.17 -3.51 16.49
N ALA A 55 0.90 -3.28 17.79
CA ALA A 55 0.65 -4.36 18.75
C ALA A 55 -0.55 -5.23 18.35
N TRP A 56 -1.61 -4.62 17.85
CA TRP A 56 -2.80 -5.34 17.41
C TRP A 56 -2.55 -6.10 16.11
N GLY A 57 -1.79 -5.53 15.17
CA GLY A 57 -1.36 -6.22 13.97
C GLY A 57 -0.55 -7.48 14.30
N GLN A 58 0.39 -7.37 15.21
CA GLN A 58 1.19 -8.50 15.67
C GLN A 58 0.37 -9.55 16.42
N GLN A 59 -0.66 -9.17 17.19
CA GLN A 59 -1.54 -10.09 17.88
C GLN A 59 -2.54 -10.79 16.97
N LEU A 60 -3.11 -10.05 16.00
CA LEU A 60 -4.17 -10.57 15.14
C LEU A 60 -3.64 -11.43 13.99
N SER A 61 -2.48 -11.11 13.43
CA SER A 61 -1.96 -11.83 12.28
C SER A 61 -1.83 -13.34 12.51
N PRO A 62 -1.24 -13.83 13.62
CA PRO A 62 -1.15 -15.27 13.88
C PRO A 62 -2.52 -15.95 14.08
N ILE A 63 -3.51 -15.20 14.59
CA ILE A 63 -4.87 -15.72 14.78
C ILE A 63 -5.56 -15.88 13.41
N LEU A 64 -5.45 -14.86 12.55
CA LEU A 64 -5.99 -14.89 11.19
C LEU A 64 -5.40 -16.02 10.36
N GLU A 65 -4.10 -16.28 10.53
CA GLU A 65 -3.43 -17.39 9.86
C GLU A 65 -3.98 -18.76 10.30
N LYS A 66 -4.20 -18.96 11.60
CA LYS A 66 -4.83 -20.18 12.13
C LYS A 66 -6.26 -20.36 11.63
N GLU A 67 -6.96 -19.26 11.35
CA GLU A 67 -8.30 -19.26 10.77
C GLU A 67 -8.30 -19.36 9.23
N ASN A 68 -7.14 -19.58 8.61
CA ASN A 68 -6.96 -19.63 7.15
C ASN A 68 -7.34 -18.32 6.42
N LYS A 69 -7.24 -17.18 7.11
CA LYS A 69 -7.50 -15.83 6.57
C LYS A 69 -6.19 -15.14 6.18
N MET A 70 -5.44 -15.79 5.30
CA MET A 70 -4.06 -15.40 4.94
C MET A 70 -4.00 -14.00 4.32
N GLU A 71 -4.89 -13.69 3.39
CA GLU A 71 -4.92 -12.38 2.73
C GLU A 71 -5.05 -11.23 3.74
N LEU A 72 -5.99 -11.36 4.70
CA LEU A 72 -6.19 -10.35 5.72
C LEU A 72 -4.98 -10.23 6.67
N SER A 73 -4.36 -11.38 7.04
CA SER A 73 -3.13 -11.38 7.83
C SER A 73 -2.02 -10.61 7.14
N PHE A 74 -1.74 -10.91 5.87
CA PHE A 74 -0.71 -10.24 5.09
C PHE A 74 -1.00 -8.75 4.88
N SER A 75 -2.26 -8.37 4.65
CA SER A 75 -2.66 -6.97 4.52
C SER A 75 -2.44 -6.17 5.81
N ILE A 76 -2.75 -6.76 6.97
CA ILE A 76 -2.49 -6.15 8.28
C ILE A 76 -0.98 -6.02 8.52
N ARG A 77 -0.20 -7.03 8.22
CA ARG A 77 1.26 -6.98 8.37
C ARG A 77 1.88 -5.93 7.44
N GLN A 78 1.40 -5.81 6.21
CA GLN A 78 1.82 -4.75 5.29
C GLN A 78 1.55 -3.35 5.89
N LEU A 79 0.40 -3.14 6.55
CA LEU A 79 0.10 -1.91 7.26
C LEU A 79 1.11 -1.66 8.41
N VAL A 80 1.47 -2.68 9.18
CA VAL A 80 2.49 -2.58 10.24
C VAL A 80 3.85 -2.18 9.66
N VAL A 81 4.27 -2.79 8.55
CA VAL A 81 5.51 -2.41 7.84
C VAL A 81 5.47 -0.94 7.44
N TYR A 82 4.36 -0.51 6.87
CA TYR A 82 4.19 0.88 6.46
C TYR A 82 4.28 1.85 7.64
N ILE A 83 3.66 1.52 8.78
CA ILE A 83 3.74 2.35 10.00
C ILE A 83 5.18 2.42 10.52
N TYR A 84 5.92 1.31 10.56
CA TYR A 84 7.34 1.33 10.93
C TYR A 84 8.14 2.25 9.99
N SER A 85 7.87 2.17 8.69
CA SER A 85 8.54 3.00 7.68
C SER A 85 8.29 4.49 7.89
N LEU A 86 7.04 4.87 8.20
CA LEU A 86 6.67 6.26 8.48
C LEU A 86 7.34 6.81 9.75
N ARG A 87 7.55 5.97 10.75
CA ARG A 87 8.23 6.33 12.00
C ARG A 87 9.75 6.44 11.84
N GLY A 88 10.30 6.00 10.73
CA GLY A 88 11.73 5.88 10.51
C GLY A 88 12.35 4.62 11.13
N ASP A 89 11.54 3.69 11.65
CA ASP A 89 11.95 2.38 12.16
C ASP A 89 12.26 1.40 11.00
N ILE A 90 13.10 1.83 10.05
CA ILE A 90 13.30 1.15 8.77
C ILE A 90 13.80 -0.29 8.94
N GLY A 91 14.69 -0.52 9.91
CA GLY A 91 15.15 -1.89 10.21
C GLY A 91 13.99 -2.82 10.53
N LYS A 92 13.08 -2.40 11.42
CA LYS A 92 11.90 -3.19 11.79
C LYS A 92 10.93 -3.38 10.60
N ALA A 93 10.77 -2.34 9.77
CA ALA A 93 9.95 -2.42 8.56
C ALA A 93 10.47 -3.49 7.60
N ILE A 94 11.76 -3.47 7.29
CA ILE A 94 12.40 -4.42 6.39
C ILE A 94 12.37 -5.84 6.98
N ASP A 95 12.65 -5.99 8.27
CA ASP A 95 12.64 -7.29 8.94
C ASP A 95 11.24 -7.93 8.92
N GLU A 96 10.20 -7.16 9.23
CA GLU A 96 8.80 -7.62 9.16
C GLU A 96 8.40 -8.00 7.72
N ALA A 97 8.74 -7.18 6.74
CA ALA A 97 8.42 -7.44 5.34
C ALA A 97 9.16 -8.68 4.80
N ARG A 98 10.42 -8.91 5.19
CA ARG A 98 11.18 -10.12 4.85
C ARG A 98 10.55 -11.37 5.46
N GLN A 99 10.18 -11.32 6.74
CA GLN A 99 9.49 -12.44 7.38
C GLN A 99 8.15 -12.77 6.68
N MET A 100 7.43 -11.74 6.24
CA MET A 100 6.23 -11.96 5.40
C MET A 100 6.59 -12.68 4.10
N TYR A 101 7.64 -12.22 3.42
CA TYR A 101 8.09 -12.77 2.14
C TYR A 101 8.51 -14.25 2.28
N GLU A 102 9.41 -14.56 3.21
CA GLU A 102 9.88 -15.91 3.49
C GLU A 102 8.74 -16.88 3.83
N LYS A 103 7.77 -16.39 4.60
CA LYS A 103 6.57 -17.16 4.91
C LYS A 103 5.73 -17.43 3.66
N ALA A 104 5.50 -16.41 2.84
CA ALA A 104 4.74 -16.55 1.60
C ALA A 104 5.41 -17.53 0.62
N GLU A 105 6.74 -17.47 0.49
CA GLU A 105 7.51 -18.42 -0.31
C GLU A 105 7.35 -19.87 0.21
N THR A 106 7.52 -20.08 1.52
CA THR A 106 7.39 -21.39 2.16
C THR A 106 6.00 -22.00 1.90
N MET A 107 4.97 -21.15 1.89
CA MET A 107 3.58 -21.54 1.65
C MET A 107 3.21 -21.61 0.17
N ARG A 108 4.07 -21.17 -0.73
CA ARG A 108 3.78 -20.96 -2.16
C ARG A 108 2.55 -20.10 -2.37
N TYR A 109 2.47 -19.00 -1.60
CA TYR A 109 1.34 -18.10 -1.59
C TYR A 109 1.65 -16.81 -2.39
N ASP A 110 1.34 -16.83 -3.68
CA ASP A 110 1.66 -15.76 -4.65
C ASP A 110 1.19 -14.37 -4.20
N LEU A 111 -0.04 -14.24 -3.71
CA LEU A 111 -0.54 -12.96 -3.21
C LEU A 111 0.25 -12.49 -1.98
N GLY A 112 0.68 -13.41 -1.12
CA GLY A 112 1.56 -13.11 0.02
C GLY A 112 2.91 -12.58 -0.44
N ILE A 113 3.51 -13.18 -1.48
CA ILE A 113 4.76 -12.71 -2.07
C ILE A 113 4.57 -11.29 -2.63
N ALA A 114 3.47 -11.06 -3.36
CA ALA A 114 3.16 -9.74 -3.91
C ALA A 114 2.99 -8.67 -2.82
N LEU A 115 2.21 -8.96 -1.78
CA LEU A 115 1.99 -8.03 -0.66
C LEU A 115 3.29 -7.73 0.11
N SER A 116 4.13 -8.75 0.30
CA SER A 116 5.42 -8.61 0.98
C SER A 116 6.40 -7.78 0.15
N SER A 117 6.48 -8.03 -1.16
CA SER A 117 7.32 -7.24 -2.08
C SER A 117 6.87 -5.78 -2.13
N ALA A 118 5.56 -5.53 -2.14
CA ALA A 118 5.03 -4.17 -2.06
C ALA A 118 5.39 -3.49 -0.72
N ALA A 119 5.34 -4.23 0.39
CA ALA A 119 5.74 -3.75 1.71
C ALA A 119 7.23 -3.39 1.77
N ILE A 120 8.10 -4.23 1.17
CA ILE A 120 9.54 -3.93 1.03
C ILE A 120 9.73 -2.64 0.22
N GLY A 121 8.98 -2.48 -0.87
CA GLY A 121 8.99 -1.26 -1.66
C GLY A 121 8.59 -0.02 -0.86
N ASP A 122 7.57 -0.12 -0.02
CA ASP A 122 7.13 0.96 0.89
C ASP A 122 8.25 1.35 1.87
N ALA A 123 8.94 0.37 2.46
CA ALA A 123 10.05 0.61 3.37
C ALA A 123 11.23 1.31 2.66
N TYR A 124 11.61 0.86 1.49
CA TYR A 124 12.66 1.50 0.70
C TYR A 124 12.28 2.91 0.25
N PHE A 125 11.04 3.11 -0.19
CA PHE A 125 10.55 4.43 -0.59
C PHE A 125 10.63 5.44 0.57
N CYS A 126 10.16 5.05 1.76
CA CYS A 126 10.25 5.87 2.96
C CYS A 126 11.71 6.14 3.40
N SER A 127 12.63 5.25 3.05
CA SER A 127 14.07 5.38 3.32
C SER A 127 14.81 6.23 2.30
N ASN A 128 14.09 6.80 1.32
CA ASN A 128 14.69 7.54 0.20
C ASN A 128 15.62 6.68 -0.69
N MET A 129 15.22 5.42 -0.89
CA MET A 129 15.89 4.43 -1.74
C MET A 129 14.97 4.09 -2.92
N PRO A 130 14.83 5.00 -3.91
CA PRO A 130 13.80 4.88 -4.95
C PRO A 130 14.07 3.76 -5.95
N GLU A 131 15.31 3.38 -6.20
CA GLU A 131 15.65 2.29 -7.13
C GLU A 131 15.22 0.95 -6.53
N GLU A 132 15.56 0.69 -5.27
CA GLU A 132 15.17 -0.51 -4.54
C GLU A 132 13.64 -0.59 -4.36
N ALA A 133 13.00 0.56 -4.14
CA ALA A 133 11.54 0.64 -4.11
C ALA A 133 10.93 0.28 -5.47
N THR A 134 11.50 0.80 -6.56
CA THR A 134 11.08 0.50 -7.92
C THR A 134 11.14 -1.00 -8.21
N ASP A 135 12.25 -1.64 -7.89
CA ASP A 135 12.44 -3.07 -8.13
C ASP A 135 11.47 -3.92 -7.30
N SER A 136 11.27 -3.55 -6.05
CA SER A 136 10.33 -4.24 -5.16
C SER A 136 8.88 -4.11 -5.63
N TYR A 137 8.46 -2.92 -6.09
CA TYR A 137 7.12 -2.74 -6.65
C TYR A 137 6.94 -3.49 -7.98
N LYS A 138 7.97 -3.51 -8.84
CA LYS A 138 7.95 -4.30 -10.07
C LYS A 138 7.82 -5.78 -9.80
N GLU A 139 8.49 -6.29 -8.77
CA GLU A 139 8.34 -7.66 -8.32
C GLU A 139 6.89 -7.94 -7.89
N ALA A 140 6.33 -7.09 -7.03
CA ALA A 140 4.96 -7.25 -6.55
C ALA A 140 3.91 -7.35 -7.67
N ILE A 141 4.02 -6.53 -8.70
CA ILE A 141 3.04 -6.49 -9.80
C ILE A 141 3.17 -7.66 -10.80
N ARG A 142 4.20 -8.48 -10.72
CA ARG A 142 4.34 -9.70 -11.55
C ARG A 142 3.29 -10.75 -11.19
N TYR A 143 2.85 -10.76 -9.95
CA TYR A 143 1.87 -11.71 -9.46
C TYR A 143 0.45 -11.34 -9.89
N PRO A 144 -0.47 -12.32 -10.02
CA PRO A 144 -1.85 -12.05 -10.41
C PRO A 144 -2.55 -11.15 -9.40
N ALA A 145 -3.57 -10.43 -9.85
CA ALA A 145 -4.45 -9.68 -8.96
C ALA A 145 -5.11 -10.62 -7.93
N SER A 146 -5.48 -10.07 -6.77
CA SER A 146 -6.25 -10.83 -5.79
C SER A 146 -7.57 -11.32 -6.39
N PRO A 147 -8.02 -12.53 -6.05
CA PRO A 147 -9.35 -13.00 -6.40
C PRO A 147 -10.47 -12.24 -5.66
N SER A 148 -10.12 -11.51 -4.60
CA SER A 148 -11.08 -10.67 -3.86
C SER A 148 -11.36 -9.39 -4.63
N GLU A 149 -12.63 -9.14 -4.96
CA GLU A 149 -13.08 -7.93 -5.66
C GLU A 149 -12.76 -6.63 -4.91
N ASN A 150 -12.52 -6.71 -3.61
CA ASN A 150 -12.21 -5.56 -2.76
C ASN A 150 -10.71 -5.36 -2.52
N ASN A 151 -9.87 -6.24 -3.04
CA ASN A 151 -8.42 -6.11 -2.88
C ASN A 151 -7.77 -5.59 -4.14
N HIS A 152 -7.46 -4.32 -4.14
CA HIS A 152 -6.86 -3.59 -5.25
C HIS A 152 -5.35 -3.40 -5.07
N TYR A 153 -4.65 -4.38 -4.44
CA TYR A 153 -3.23 -4.24 -4.13
C TYR A 153 -2.38 -3.95 -5.37
N LYS A 154 -2.76 -4.54 -6.50
CA LYS A 154 -2.00 -4.43 -7.75
C LYS A 154 -2.09 -3.02 -8.32
N GLU A 155 -3.29 -2.47 -8.41
CA GLU A 155 -3.52 -1.09 -8.85
C GLU A 155 -2.83 -0.09 -7.90
N MET A 156 -2.92 -0.33 -6.61
CA MET A 156 -2.25 0.48 -5.60
C MET A 156 -0.72 0.44 -5.73
N THR A 157 -0.16 -0.75 -5.97
CA THR A 157 1.28 -0.92 -6.16
C THR A 157 1.74 -0.24 -7.46
N ILE A 158 0.94 -0.34 -8.54
CA ILE A 158 1.22 0.37 -9.79
C ILE A 158 1.20 1.89 -9.57
N LEU A 159 0.23 2.43 -8.82
CA LEU A 159 0.19 3.86 -8.48
C LEU A 159 1.46 4.31 -7.72
N LYS A 160 1.88 3.53 -6.73
CA LYS A 160 3.13 3.79 -5.98
C LYS A 160 4.35 3.75 -6.90
N LEU A 161 4.43 2.76 -7.78
CA LEU A 161 5.49 2.63 -8.77
C LEU A 161 5.54 3.85 -9.70
N ILE A 162 4.40 4.30 -10.22
CA ILE A 162 4.32 5.51 -11.05
C ILE A 162 4.85 6.73 -10.28
N GLN A 163 4.46 6.89 -9.01
CA GLN A 163 4.93 8.00 -8.17
C GLN A 163 6.46 7.99 -8.01
N VAL A 164 7.06 6.83 -7.75
CA VAL A 164 8.53 6.71 -7.65
C VAL A 164 9.19 7.06 -8.98
N LEU A 165 8.67 6.57 -10.09
CA LEU A 165 9.19 6.84 -11.43
C LEU A 165 9.09 8.33 -11.80
N ILE A 166 8.02 9.01 -11.42
CA ILE A 166 7.88 10.46 -11.58
C ILE A 166 8.94 11.20 -10.75
N LEU A 167 9.12 10.82 -9.48
CA LEU A 167 10.10 11.45 -8.59
C LEU A 167 11.55 11.26 -9.07
N THR A 168 11.84 10.14 -9.73
CA THR A 168 13.16 9.83 -10.31
C THR A 168 13.30 10.28 -11.76
N GLN A 169 12.33 11.05 -12.29
CA GLN A 169 12.31 11.59 -13.66
C GLN A 169 12.26 10.51 -14.77
N ARG A 170 11.85 9.29 -14.44
CA ARG A 170 11.67 8.16 -15.38
C ARG A 170 10.28 8.22 -16.03
N THR A 171 9.97 9.37 -16.65
CA THR A 171 8.62 9.67 -17.14
C THR A 171 8.14 8.75 -18.27
N GLU A 172 9.03 8.28 -19.13
CA GLU A 172 8.66 7.32 -20.20
C GLU A 172 8.23 5.96 -19.62
N GLU A 173 8.91 5.52 -18.57
CA GLU A 173 8.55 4.29 -17.89
C GLU A 173 7.26 4.46 -17.07
N ALA A 174 7.09 5.59 -16.41
CA ALA A 174 5.84 5.94 -15.73
C ALA A 174 4.63 5.88 -16.68
N GLU A 175 4.78 6.37 -17.93
CA GLU A 175 3.73 6.34 -18.94
C GLU A 175 3.27 4.92 -19.26
N LYS A 176 4.20 3.95 -19.34
CA LYS A 176 3.82 2.53 -19.57
C LYS A 176 2.88 2.01 -18.49
N TYR A 177 3.20 2.30 -17.22
CA TYR A 177 2.37 1.85 -16.10
C TYR A 177 1.06 2.63 -15.98
N ARG A 178 1.05 3.92 -16.32
CA ARG A 178 -0.18 4.71 -16.42
C ARG A 178 -1.16 4.10 -17.43
N LYS A 179 -0.67 3.68 -18.60
CA LYS A 179 -1.47 3.01 -19.61
C LYS A 179 -2.05 1.70 -19.08
N ILE A 180 -1.24 0.86 -18.43
CA ILE A 180 -1.71 -0.38 -17.80
C ILE A 180 -2.83 -0.09 -16.78
N LEU A 181 -2.64 0.95 -15.98
CA LEU A 181 -3.61 1.33 -14.95
C LEU A 181 -4.94 1.83 -15.56
N SER A 182 -4.89 2.62 -16.64
CA SER A 182 -6.09 3.14 -17.31
C SER A 182 -6.97 2.04 -17.94
N GLU A 183 -6.38 0.89 -18.24
CA GLU A 183 -7.08 -0.28 -18.80
C GLU A 183 -7.72 -1.16 -17.70
N SER A 184 -7.43 -0.88 -16.40
CA SER A 184 -7.98 -1.67 -15.30
C SER A 184 -9.45 -1.37 -15.05
N LYS A 185 -10.27 -2.43 -15.03
CA LYS A 185 -11.70 -2.33 -14.68
C LYS A 185 -11.94 -1.81 -13.27
N SER A 186 -11.03 -2.14 -12.33
CA SER A 186 -11.12 -1.70 -10.94
C SER A 186 -11.06 -0.18 -10.83
N ILE A 187 -10.27 0.49 -11.67
CA ILE A 187 -10.22 1.97 -11.71
C ILE A 187 -11.57 2.55 -12.13
N GLN A 188 -12.24 1.94 -13.09
CA GLN A 188 -13.53 2.46 -13.62
C GLN A 188 -14.67 2.37 -12.61
N THR A 189 -14.60 1.43 -11.68
CA THR A 189 -15.68 1.13 -10.73
C THR A 189 -15.43 1.65 -9.31
N HIS A 190 -14.18 2.02 -8.97
CA HIS A 190 -13.81 2.34 -7.61
C HIS A 190 -13.39 3.82 -7.44
N GLN A 191 -14.26 4.65 -6.85
CA GLN A 191 -14.05 6.10 -6.71
C GLN A 191 -12.68 6.50 -6.14
N THR A 192 -12.21 5.77 -5.12
CA THR A 192 -10.94 6.09 -4.49
C THR A 192 -9.75 5.84 -5.42
N LEU A 193 -9.79 4.75 -6.21
CA LEU A 193 -8.76 4.49 -7.21
C LEU A 193 -8.79 5.53 -8.33
N GLN A 194 -9.98 5.96 -8.77
CA GLN A 194 -10.14 7.05 -9.74
C GLN A 194 -9.47 8.33 -9.24
N PHE A 195 -9.77 8.72 -8.00
CA PHE A 195 -9.18 9.93 -7.41
C PHE A 195 -7.66 9.87 -7.35
N LEU A 196 -7.10 8.73 -6.92
CA LEU A 196 -5.65 8.56 -6.84
C LEU A 196 -4.98 8.53 -8.21
N THR A 197 -5.64 7.92 -9.19
CA THR A 197 -5.16 7.92 -10.57
C THR A 197 -5.11 9.34 -11.10
N LEU A 198 -6.17 10.14 -10.91
CA LEU A 198 -6.20 11.55 -11.30
C LEU A 198 -5.09 12.36 -10.60
N ALA A 199 -4.91 12.20 -9.30
CA ALA A 199 -3.84 12.88 -8.56
C ALA A 199 -2.43 12.51 -9.08
N THR A 200 -2.25 11.25 -9.47
CA THR A 200 -1.00 10.75 -10.06
C THR A 200 -0.81 11.32 -11.46
N ASP A 201 -1.87 11.42 -12.26
CA ASP A 201 -1.85 12.01 -13.59
C ASP A 201 -1.49 13.50 -13.57
N VAL A 202 -2.08 14.25 -12.65
CA VAL A 202 -1.71 15.66 -12.43
C VAL A 202 -0.21 15.77 -12.13
N SER A 203 0.30 14.94 -11.21
CA SER A 203 1.73 14.94 -10.86
C SER A 203 2.63 14.59 -12.05
N TYR A 204 2.21 13.65 -12.87
CA TYR A 204 2.92 13.25 -14.09
C TYR A 204 2.99 14.39 -15.12
N TYR A 205 1.86 15.06 -15.41
CA TYR A 205 1.82 16.15 -16.37
C TYR A 205 2.58 17.40 -15.88
N ILE A 206 2.54 17.68 -14.58
CA ILE A 206 3.37 18.74 -13.97
C ILE A 206 4.85 18.43 -14.17
N GLN A 207 5.28 17.19 -13.94
CA GLN A 207 6.67 16.79 -14.13
C GLN A 207 7.12 16.92 -15.60
N LYS A 208 6.22 16.65 -16.55
CA LYS A 208 6.47 16.86 -18.00
C LYS A 208 6.37 18.34 -18.44
N ASN A 209 6.05 19.24 -17.53
CA ASN A 209 5.75 20.64 -17.83
C ASN A 209 4.57 20.81 -18.81
N ASP A 210 3.65 19.88 -18.82
CA ASP A 210 2.43 19.88 -19.63
C ASP A 210 1.24 20.37 -18.80
N LEU A 211 1.22 21.68 -18.53
CA LEU A 211 0.20 22.30 -17.69
C LEU A 211 -1.22 22.22 -18.29
N ARG A 212 -1.33 22.13 -19.63
CA ARG A 212 -2.64 22.00 -20.27
C ARG A 212 -3.32 20.67 -19.90
N ASN A 213 -2.60 19.57 -20.01
CA ASN A 213 -3.14 18.28 -19.62
C ASN A 213 -3.29 18.14 -18.11
N ALA A 214 -2.41 18.73 -17.32
CA ALA A 214 -2.55 18.76 -15.87
C ALA A 214 -3.86 19.46 -15.41
N ASN A 215 -4.30 20.51 -16.10
CA ASN A 215 -5.55 21.22 -15.79
C ASN A 215 -6.81 20.49 -16.29
N ASN A 216 -6.66 19.51 -17.18
CA ASN A 216 -7.79 18.76 -17.75
C ASN A 216 -8.06 17.43 -17.02
N CYS A 217 -7.21 17.05 -16.05
CA CYS A 217 -7.43 15.91 -15.16
C CYS A 217 -8.44 16.25 -14.06
#